data_4c181e50d5ce24b733c19417aec04009
#
_entry.id   4c181e50d5ce24b733c19417aec04009
#
_cell.length_a   1.000
_cell.length_b   1.000
_cell.length_c   1.000
_cell.angle_alpha   90.00
_cell.angle_beta   90.00
_cell.angle_gamma   90.00
#
_symmetry.space_group_name_H-M   'P 1'
#
loop_
_entity.id
_entity.type
_entity.pdbx_description
1 polymer ?
#
loop_
_entity_poly.entity_id
_entity_poly.type
_entity_poly.pdbx_seq_one_letter_code
_entity_poly.pdbx_strand_id
1 'polypeptide(L)'
;MNTDILVLDQHTIKDLEIFTPDSAEESLFQFCNLTTSAGGADVLRRRMEHPWSSVALILNTQQAIAFIIEQRQAFLLMPSAYATSRTYTYLHEVMPAVTQNNLIEFSLNAFSLWSSHDRYYFRIAFGVQVTSRLVSKVKELVDQPQLAPAAGELAPLIDEMREILVRPGLKNLPEEDVGGWYWKILRLDQVFRIHEKSALDRLLQLVFEVDALVAMADVTSANRFVLPELQEGSLAVSAQGLVHPFVQDAVGNPVELD
;
A
#
# COMPACT_ATOMS: atom_id res chain seq x y z
N MET A 1 -23.03 -13.79 -2.06
CA MET A 1 -21.83 -14.11 -1.28
C MET A 1 -20.70 -14.13 -2.28
N ASN A 2 -19.58 -13.47 -1.98
CA ASN A 2 -18.42 -13.49 -2.89
C ASN A 2 -17.82 -14.89 -2.78
N THR A 3 -17.92 -15.70 -3.83
CA THR A 3 -17.49 -17.12 -3.85
C THR A 3 -15.97 -17.26 -3.94
N ASP A 4 -15.26 -16.15 -4.11
CA ASP A 4 -13.81 -16.12 -4.37
C ASP A 4 -12.96 -16.00 -3.10
N ILE A 5 -13.59 -15.91 -1.92
CA ILE A 5 -12.90 -15.78 -0.63
C ILE A 5 -13.20 -17.02 0.21
N LEU A 6 -12.14 -17.61 0.76
CA LEU A 6 -12.26 -18.66 1.77
C LEU A 6 -12.58 -18.04 3.13
N VAL A 7 -13.65 -18.48 3.75
CA VAL A 7 -14.01 -18.05 5.11
C VAL A 7 -13.34 -18.99 6.10
N LEU A 8 -12.34 -18.50 6.81
CA LEU A 8 -11.68 -19.22 7.88
C LEU A 8 -12.48 -19.04 9.19
N ASP A 9 -12.74 -20.13 9.90
CA ASP A 9 -13.30 -20.05 11.24
C ASP A 9 -12.21 -19.69 12.28
N GLN A 10 -12.65 -19.25 13.47
CA GLN A 10 -11.71 -18.81 14.52
C GLN A 10 -10.81 -19.93 15.05
N HIS A 11 -11.27 -21.20 15.02
CA HIS A 11 -10.46 -22.33 15.44
C HIS A 11 -9.33 -22.55 14.44
N THR A 12 -9.62 -22.57 13.14
CA THR A 12 -8.61 -22.70 12.09
C THR A 12 -7.58 -21.57 12.16
N ILE A 13 -8.03 -20.32 12.36
CA ILE A 13 -7.12 -19.16 12.51
C ILE A 13 -6.19 -19.33 13.72
N LYS A 14 -6.72 -19.86 14.81
CA LYS A 14 -5.95 -20.10 16.04
C LYS A 14 -5.00 -21.30 15.87
N ASP A 15 -5.49 -22.43 15.37
CA ASP A 15 -4.72 -23.66 15.21
C ASP A 15 -3.54 -23.48 14.23
N LEU A 16 -3.69 -22.61 13.24
CA LEU A 16 -2.63 -22.22 12.31
C LEU A 16 -1.75 -21.07 12.83
N GLU A 17 -2.00 -20.57 14.05
CA GLU A 17 -1.26 -19.47 14.67
C GLU A 17 -1.11 -18.23 13.75
N ILE A 18 -2.16 -17.92 12.96
CA ILE A 18 -2.08 -16.87 11.96
C ILE A 18 -1.82 -15.50 12.59
N PHE A 19 -2.53 -15.16 13.69
CA PHE A 19 -2.42 -13.83 14.32
C PHE A 19 -1.99 -13.88 15.79
N THR A 20 -2.15 -15.01 16.47
CA THR A 20 -1.87 -15.16 17.89
C THR A 20 -1.09 -16.44 18.10
N PRO A 21 0.19 -16.39 18.49
CA PRO A 21 0.96 -17.57 18.78
C PRO A 21 0.47 -18.21 20.09
N ASP A 22 0.46 -19.54 20.15
CA ASP A 22 0.18 -20.30 21.39
C ASP A 22 1.37 -20.26 22.37
N SER A 23 2.56 -19.94 21.87
CA SER A 23 3.80 -19.76 22.64
C SER A 23 4.28 -18.32 22.60
N ALA A 24 5.41 -18.03 23.25
CA ALA A 24 6.09 -16.74 23.17
C ALA A 24 6.75 -16.48 21.78
N GLU A 25 6.47 -17.34 20.82
CA GLU A 25 6.99 -17.28 19.45
C GLU A 25 6.18 -16.30 18.59
N GLU A 26 6.68 -16.02 17.41
CA GLU A 26 6.10 -15.07 16.46
C GLU A 26 4.93 -15.71 15.69
N SER A 27 3.82 -15.00 15.51
CA SER A 27 2.70 -15.49 14.69
C SER A 27 3.05 -15.47 13.19
N LEU A 28 2.31 -16.24 12.38
CA LEU A 28 2.52 -16.26 10.93
C LEU A 28 2.38 -14.85 10.32
N PHE A 29 1.44 -14.05 10.81
CA PHE A 29 1.30 -12.66 10.37
C PHE A 29 2.55 -11.83 10.71
N GLN A 30 3.07 -11.94 11.94
CA GLN A 30 4.28 -11.21 12.34
C GLN A 30 5.48 -11.60 11.47
N PHE A 31 5.66 -12.89 11.23
CA PHE A 31 6.70 -13.42 10.35
C PHE A 31 6.59 -12.87 8.91
N CYS A 32 5.38 -12.76 8.37
CA CYS A 32 5.15 -12.27 7.01
C CYS A 32 5.13 -10.73 6.91
N ASN A 33 4.97 -10.02 8.04
CA ASN A 33 4.76 -8.57 8.04
C ASN A 33 6.06 -7.78 7.88
N LEU A 34 6.61 -7.79 6.69
CA LEU A 34 7.72 -6.91 6.27
C LEU A 34 7.23 -5.62 5.61
N THR A 35 5.96 -5.24 5.79
CA THR A 35 5.42 -3.99 5.25
C THR A 35 6.10 -2.78 5.84
N THR A 36 6.27 -1.74 5.05
CA THR A 36 6.87 -0.47 5.51
C THR A 36 5.84 0.43 6.17
N SER A 37 4.57 0.31 5.84
CA SER A 37 3.49 1.18 6.33
C SER A 37 2.44 0.44 7.14
N ALA A 38 1.80 1.13 8.09
CA ALA A 38 0.68 0.57 8.85
C ALA A 38 -0.48 0.16 7.93
N GLY A 39 -0.78 0.96 6.89
CA GLY A 39 -1.82 0.62 5.93
C GLY A 39 -1.48 -0.63 5.11
N GLY A 40 -0.20 -0.85 4.77
CA GLY A 40 0.25 -2.10 4.16
C GLY A 40 0.08 -3.30 5.09
N ALA A 41 0.41 -3.14 6.38
CA ALA A 41 0.17 -4.17 7.39
C ALA A 41 -1.32 -4.52 7.53
N ASP A 42 -2.20 -3.52 7.50
CA ASP A 42 -3.66 -3.73 7.54
C ASP A 42 -4.16 -4.48 6.29
N VAL A 43 -3.61 -4.17 5.11
CA VAL A 43 -3.91 -4.90 3.88
C VAL A 43 -3.44 -6.34 3.98
N LEU A 44 -2.20 -6.58 4.39
CA LEU A 44 -1.65 -7.93 4.56
C LEU A 44 -2.48 -8.75 5.55
N ARG A 45 -2.83 -8.17 6.69
CA ARG A 45 -3.71 -8.81 7.69
C ARG A 45 -5.04 -9.21 7.08
N ARG A 46 -5.71 -8.29 6.39
CA ARG A 46 -7.01 -8.57 5.73
C ARG A 46 -6.92 -9.68 4.69
N ARG A 47 -5.82 -9.75 3.91
CA ARG A 47 -5.56 -10.83 2.95
C ARG A 47 -5.39 -12.18 3.64
N MET A 48 -4.73 -12.22 4.79
CA MET A 48 -4.57 -13.43 5.58
C MET A 48 -5.86 -13.86 6.30
N GLU A 49 -6.71 -12.91 6.69
CA GLU A 49 -8.05 -13.18 7.25
C GLU A 49 -9.03 -13.72 6.19
N HIS A 50 -8.84 -13.31 4.94
CA HIS A 50 -9.73 -13.60 3.82
C HIS A 50 -8.96 -14.08 2.58
N PRO A 51 -8.31 -15.26 2.66
CA PRO A 51 -7.52 -15.77 1.55
C PRO A 51 -8.40 -16.13 0.34
N TRP A 52 -7.82 -16.06 -0.84
CA TRP A 52 -8.52 -16.43 -2.06
C TRP A 52 -8.85 -17.93 -2.10
N SER A 53 -10.04 -18.28 -2.56
CA SER A 53 -10.46 -19.64 -2.90
C SER A 53 -10.42 -19.92 -4.40
N SER A 54 -10.32 -18.88 -5.23
CA SER A 54 -10.26 -18.98 -6.69
C SER A 54 -8.82 -19.20 -7.14
N VAL A 55 -8.57 -20.27 -7.87
CA VAL A 55 -7.26 -20.57 -8.48
C VAL A 55 -6.75 -19.40 -9.32
N ALA A 56 -7.64 -18.77 -10.10
CA ALA A 56 -7.26 -17.64 -10.94
C ALA A 56 -6.75 -16.44 -10.12
N LEU A 57 -7.37 -16.12 -8.97
CA LEU A 57 -6.95 -15.04 -8.10
C LEU A 57 -5.63 -15.37 -7.39
N ILE A 58 -5.45 -16.62 -6.95
CA ILE A 58 -4.20 -17.08 -6.34
C ILE A 58 -3.05 -16.96 -7.36
N LEU A 59 -3.24 -17.46 -8.57
CA LEU A 59 -2.23 -17.37 -9.64
C LEU A 59 -1.92 -15.91 -10.00
N ASN A 60 -2.91 -15.04 -10.02
CA ASN A 60 -2.73 -13.62 -10.25
C ASN A 60 -1.85 -12.96 -9.16
N THR A 61 -2.07 -13.33 -7.89
CA THR A 61 -1.24 -12.87 -6.77
C THR A 61 0.18 -13.43 -6.88
N GLN A 62 0.34 -14.73 -7.20
CA GLN A 62 1.65 -15.34 -7.40
C GLN A 62 2.44 -14.69 -8.52
N GLN A 63 1.79 -14.35 -9.65
CA GLN A 63 2.43 -13.65 -10.76
C GLN A 63 2.91 -12.26 -10.34
N ALA A 64 2.12 -11.52 -9.53
CA ALA A 64 2.53 -10.24 -8.98
C ALA A 64 3.75 -10.38 -8.04
N ILE A 65 3.75 -11.37 -7.15
CA ILE A 65 4.86 -11.64 -6.22
C ILE A 65 6.14 -12.00 -7.01
N ALA A 66 6.04 -12.91 -7.97
CA ALA A 66 7.17 -13.31 -8.82
C ALA A 66 7.75 -12.11 -9.57
N PHE A 67 6.90 -11.29 -10.17
CA PHE A 67 7.31 -10.07 -10.85
C PHE A 67 8.03 -9.09 -9.91
N ILE A 68 7.51 -8.88 -8.69
CA ILE A 68 8.15 -8.01 -7.69
C ILE A 68 9.52 -8.54 -7.30
N ILE A 69 9.67 -9.86 -7.12
CA ILE A 69 10.97 -10.49 -6.82
C ILE A 69 11.99 -10.17 -7.92
N GLU A 70 11.60 -10.34 -9.19
CA GLU A 70 12.47 -10.07 -10.34
C GLU A 70 12.82 -8.58 -10.48
N GLN A 71 11.87 -7.69 -10.21
CA GLN A 71 12.01 -6.24 -10.37
C GLN A 71 12.19 -5.50 -9.04
N ARG A 72 12.69 -6.16 -7.98
CA ARG A 72 12.74 -5.62 -6.61
C ARG A 72 13.35 -4.23 -6.50
N GLN A 73 14.32 -3.91 -7.34
CA GLN A 73 14.99 -2.62 -7.35
C GLN A 73 14.05 -1.45 -7.67
N ALA A 74 13.07 -1.64 -8.55
CA ALA A 74 12.10 -0.60 -8.88
C ALA A 74 11.24 -0.20 -7.65
N PHE A 75 10.97 -1.15 -6.77
CA PHE A 75 10.16 -0.92 -5.56
C PHE A 75 10.91 -0.23 -4.41
N LEU A 76 12.20 0.06 -4.55
CA LEU A 76 12.93 0.93 -3.60
C LEU A 76 12.42 2.38 -3.63
N LEU A 77 11.71 2.76 -4.69
CA LEU A 77 11.07 4.06 -4.82
C LEU A 77 9.72 4.17 -4.10
N MET A 78 9.24 3.10 -3.44
CA MET A 78 8.02 3.15 -2.65
C MET A 78 8.05 4.30 -1.62
N PRO A 79 6.93 5.00 -1.43
CA PRO A 79 6.82 6.02 -0.40
C PRO A 79 7.11 5.45 1.00
N SER A 80 7.82 6.22 1.82
CA SER A 80 8.12 5.80 3.19
C SER A 80 6.88 5.76 4.09
N ALA A 81 6.94 4.96 5.17
CA ALA A 81 5.92 4.93 6.23
C ALA A 81 5.57 6.33 6.76
N TYR A 82 6.58 7.17 6.90
CA TYR A 82 6.38 8.55 7.36
C TYR A 82 5.52 9.36 6.37
N ALA A 83 5.83 9.29 5.07
CA ALA A 83 5.09 10.03 4.05
C ALA A 83 3.63 9.57 3.95
N THR A 84 3.39 8.25 3.95
CA THR A 84 2.03 7.69 3.88
C THR A 84 1.20 8.06 5.12
N SER A 85 1.75 7.87 6.33
CA SER A 85 1.07 8.17 7.59
C SER A 85 0.75 9.67 7.73
N ARG A 86 1.69 10.55 7.37
CA ARG A 86 1.48 12.00 7.47
C ARG A 86 0.50 12.51 6.43
N THR A 87 0.53 11.99 5.21
CA THR A 87 -0.46 12.33 4.19
C THR A 87 -1.85 11.87 4.62
N TYR A 88 -1.99 10.65 5.12
CA TYR A 88 -3.26 10.15 5.64
C TYR A 88 -3.81 11.06 6.75
N THR A 89 -2.99 11.37 7.76
CA THR A 89 -3.37 12.26 8.86
C THR A 89 -3.81 13.63 8.34
N TYR A 90 -3.05 14.23 7.43
CA TYR A 90 -3.36 15.54 6.85
C TYR A 90 -4.69 15.55 6.09
N LEU A 91 -4.98 14.52 5.29
CA LEU A 91 -6.22 14.43 4.53
C LEU A 91 -7.47 14.24 5.41
N HIS A 92 -7.31 13.63 6.60
CA HIS A 92 -8.42 13.30 7.50
C HIS A 92 -8.53 14.21 8.72
N GLU A 93 -7.54 15.07 8.94
CA GLU A 93 -7.58 15.98 10.07
C GLU A 93 -8.58 17.13 9.84
N VAL A 94 -9.36 17.42 10.89
CA VAL A 94 -10.30 18.54 10.86
C VAL A 94 -9.52 19.84 11.06
N MET A 95 -9.29 20.55 9.97
CA MET A 95 -8.61 21.85 9.94
C MET A 95 -9.36 22.83 9.06
N PRO A 96 -9.27 24.17 9.34
CA PRO A 96 -9.80 25.18 8.44
C PRO A 96 -9.29 24.98 7.00
N ALA A 97 -10.13 25.23 6.02
CA ALA A 97 -9.77 25.19 4.60
C ALA A 97 -10.38 26.39 3.88
N VAL A 98 -9.66 26.90 2.88
CA VAL A 98 -10.18 27.95 2.00
C VAL A 98 -10.96 27.25 0.88
N THR A 99 -12.29 27.39 0.91
CA THR A 99 -13.20 26.66 0.01
C THR A 99 -13.64 27.44 -1.22
N GLN A 100 -13.43 28.77 -1.22
CA GLN A 100 -13.89 29.66 -2.27
C GLN A 100 -13.12 29.44 -3.58
N ASN A 101 -13.87 29.40 -4.69
CA ASN A 101 -13.30 29.25 -6.04
C ASN A 101 -13.03 30.62 -6.72
N ASN A 102 -13.69 31.68 -6.27
CA ASN A 102 -13.44 33.03 -6.73
C ASN A 102 -12.07 33.53 -6.23
N LEU A 103 -11.21 34.00 -7.13
CA LEU A 103 -9.84 34.40 -6.81
C LEU A 103 -9.75 35.51 -5.76
N ILE A 104 -10.67 36.45 -5.75
CA ILE A 104 -10.66 37.58 -4.79
C ILE A 104 -11.02 37.06 -3.40
N GLU A 105 -12.13 36.32 -3.28
CA GLU A 105 -12.58 35.74 -2.03
C GLU A 105 -11.57 34.73 -1.49
N PHE A 106 -11.00 33.89 -2.37
CA PHE A 106 -9.92 32.99 -2.00
C PHE A 106 -8.73 33.75 -1.41
N SER A 107 -8.26 34.81 -2.07
CA SER A 107 -7.10 35.57 -1.63
C SER A 107 -7.33 36.25 -0.28
N LEU A 108 -8.51 36.80 -0.02
CA LEU A 108 -8.86 37.41 1.25
C LEU A 108 -8.90 36.35 2.38
N ASN A 109 -9.54 35.22 2.15
CA ASN A 109 -9.63 34.15 3.14
C ASN A 109 -8.27 33.47 3.38
N ALA A 110 -7.47 33.31 2.35
CA ALA A 110 -6.12 32.78 2.45
C ALA A 110 -5.21 33.71 3.28
N PHE A 111 -5.30 35.01 3.05
CA PHE A 111 -4.58 36.00 3.85
C PHE A 111 -5.03 35.97 5.31
N SER A 112 -6.34 35.92 5.56
CA SER A 112 -6.90 35.82 6.91
C SER A 112 -6.41 34.57 7.64
N LEU A 113 -6.43 33.40 6.98
CA LEU A 113 -5.97 32.16 7.58
C LEU A 113 -4.47 32.19 7.87
N TRP A 114 -3.68 32.71 6.97
CA TRP A 114 -2.23 32.85 7.14
C TRP A 114 -1.87 33.80 8.28
N SER A 115 -2.54 34.98 8.36
CA SER A 115 -2.19 36.06 9.31
C SER A 115 -2.75 35.84 10.70
N SER A 116 -3.88 35.14 10.84
CA SER A 116 -4.60 35.02 12.11
C SER A 116 -4.53 33.63 12.74
N HIS A 117 -4.04 32.61 12.00
CA HIS A 117 -4.07 31.19 12.41
C HIS A 117 -2.76 30.47 12.13
N ASP A 118 -1.64 30.99 12.59
CA ASP A 118 -0.29 30.46 12.37
C ASP A 118 -0.17 28.95 12.56
N ARG A 119 -0.72 28.41 13.65
CA ARG A 119 -0.64 26.96 13.96
C ARG A 119 -1.28 26.11 12.87
N TYR A 120 -2.44 26.51 12.37
CA TYR A 120 -3.12 25.78 11.30
C TYR A 120 -2.38 25.92 9.98
N TYR A 121 -1.90 27.13 9.68
CA TYR A 121 -1.13 27.38 8.48
C TYR A 121 0.13 26.48 8.40
N PHE A 122 0.91 26.40 9.48
CA PHE A 122 2.10 25.52 9.49
C PHE A 122 1.76 24.04 9.32
N ARG A 123 0.67 23.57 9.93
CA ARG A 123 0.21 22.18 9.76
C ARG A 123 -0.25 21.91 8.33
N ILE A 124 -0.99 22.84 7.74
CA ILE A 124 -1.41 22.79 6.34
C ILE A 124 -0.19 22.79 5.41
N ALA A 125 0.74 23.71 5.61
CA ALA A 125 1.94 23.79 4.78
C ALA A 125 2.77 22.51 4.83
N PHE A 126 2.95 21.96 6.02
CA PHE A 126 3.61 20.69 6.21
C PHE A 126 2.87 19.53 5.50
N GLY A 127 1.54 19.45 5.68
CA GLY A 127 0.72 18.43 5.04
C GLY A 127 0.77 18.50 3.51
N VAL A 128 0.67 19.70 2.96
CA VAL A 128 0.81 19.96 1.51
C VAL A 128 2.17 19.49 1.00
N GLN A 129 3.25 19.82 1.71
CA GLN A 129 4.60 19.43 1.32
C GLN A 129 4.80 17.91 1.32
N VAL A 130 4.37 17.23 2.39
CA VAL A 130 4.50 15.78 2.50
C VAL A 130 3.66 15.06 1.45
N THR A 131 2.43 15.55 1.21
CA THR A 131 1.53 14.98 0.18
C THR A 131 2.11 15.19 -1.23
N SER A 132 2.65 16.37 -1.54
CA SER A 132 3.30 16.62 -2.84
C SER A 132 4.48 15.65 -3.06
N ARG A 133 5.33 15.46 -2.04
CA ARG A 133 6.45 14.51 -2.12
C ARG A 133 5.99 13.07 -2.29
N LEU A 134 4.91 12.66 -1.59
CA LEU A 134 4.33 11.33 -1.77
C LEU A 134 3.87 11.12 -3.21
N VAL A 135 3.10 12.08 -3.76
CA VAL A 135 2.61 12.00 -5.14
C VAL A 135 3.77 11.94 -6.13
N SER A 136 4.83 12.76 -5.94
CA SER A 136 6.04 12.70 -6.78
C SER A 136 6.74 11.36 -6.69
N LYS A 137 6.86 10.77 -5.49
CA LYS A 137 7.47 9.43 -5.32
C LYS A 137 6.66 8.33 -5.97
N VAL A 138 5.32 8.35 -5.85
CA VAL A 138 4.47 7.39 -6.57
C VAL A 138 4.62 7.56 -8.07
N LYS A 139 4.71 8.79 -8.58
CA LYS A 139 4.97 9.07 -10.00
C LYS A 139 6.31 8.49 -10.46
N GLU A 140 7.39 8.76 -9.71
CA GLU A 140 8.71 8.16 -9.99
C GLU A 140 8.65 6.62 -10.03
N LEU A 141 7.88 6.00 -9.13
CA LEU A 141 7.69 4.56 -9.09
C LEU A 141 6.99 4.06 -10.36
N VAL A 142 5.80 4.58 -10.68
CA VAL A 142 5.00 4.06 -11.80
C VAL A 142 5.56 4.40 -13.18
N ASP A 143 6.44 5.39 -13.25
CA ASP A 143 7.15 5.78 -14.48
C ASP A 143 8.41 4.94 -14.73
N GLN A 144 8.77 4.00 -13.82
CA GLN A 144 9.88 3.08 -14.04
C GLN A 144 9.61 2.19 -15.25
N PRO A 145 10.53 2.11 -16.24
CA PRO A 145 10.33 1.28 -17.43
C PRO A 145 10.09 -0.21 -17.12
N GLN A 146 10.68 -0.69 -16.02
CA GLN A 146 10.53 -2.07 -15.55
C GLN A 146 9.09 -2.40 -15.14
N LEU A 147 8.29 -1.40 -14.73
CA LEU A 147 6.89 -1.56 -14.36
C LEU A 147 5.91 -1.38 -15.53
N ALA A 148 6.39 -1.13 -16.75
CA ALA A 148 5.53 -1.00 -17.92
C ALA A 148 4.80 -2.29 -18.31
N PRO A 149 5.39 -3.51 -18.15
CA PRO A 149 4.66 -4.76 -18.26
C PRO A 149 4.46 -5.40 -16.86
N ALA A 150 3.86 -4.67 -15.90
CA ALA A 150 3.54 -5.25 -14.60
C ALA A 150 2.66 -6.51 -14.78
N ALA A 151 2.81 -7.49 -13.89
CA ALA A 151 2.17 -8.79 -14.00
C ALA A 151 1.14 -9.04 -12.90
N GLY A 152 0.17 -9.91 -13.20
CA GLY A 152 -0.83 -10.37 -12.26
C GLY A 152 -1.66 -9.21 -11.69
N GLU A 153 -2.05 -9.31 -10.43
CA GLU A 153 -2.84 -8.28 -9.76
C GLU A 153 -2.10 -6.94 -9.58
N LEU A 154 -0.79 -6.90 -9.76
CA LEU A 154 -0.02 -5.65 -9.71
C LEU A 154 -0.33 -4.73 -10.90
N ALA A 155 -0.60 -5.29 -12.08
CA ALA A 155 -0.85 -4.51 -13.29
C ALA A 155 -2.01 -3.49 -13.12
N PRO A 156 -3.22 -3.89 -12.73
CA PRO A 156 -4.31 -2.94 -12.53
C PRO A 156 -4.04 -1.92 -11.41
N LEU A 157 -3.27 -2.28 -10.37
CA LEU A 157 -2.90 -1.33 -9.31
C LEU A 157 -2.00 -0.20 -9.85
N ILE A 158 -0.98 -0.57 -10.64
CA ILE A 158 -0.06 0.40 -11.27
C ILE A 158 -0.81 1.27 -12.29
N ASP A 159 -1.68 0.69 -13.10
CA ASP A 159 -2.45 1.42 -14.10
C ASP A 159 -3.43 2.42 -13.45
N GLU A 160 -4.13 2.02 -12.38
CA GLU A 160 -4.99 2.93 -11.63
C GLU A 160 -4.19 4.06 -10.96
N MET A 161 -2.99 3.79 -10.43
CA MET A 161 -2.10 4.86 -9.95
C MET A 161 -1.77 5.86 -11.06
N ARG A 162 -1.43 5.38 -12.27
CA ARG A 162 -1.17 6.26 -13.43
C ARG A 162 -2.38 7.11 -13.78
N GLU A 163 -3.58 6.53 -13.79
CA GLU A 163 -4.83 7.26 -14.05
C GLU A 163 -5.08 8.37 -13.02
N ILE A 164 -4.83 8.09 -11.75
CA ILE A 164 -4.96 9.11 -10.69
C ILE A 164 -3.95 10.24 -10.89
N LEU A 165 -2.70 9.92 -11.20
CA LEU A 165 -1.61 10.89 -11.31
C LEU A 165 -1.75 11.85 -12.50
N VAL A 166 -2.51 11.50 -13.55
CA VAL A 166 -2.78 12.40 -14.68
C VAL A 166 -3.96 13.34 -14.44
N ARG A 167 -4.65 13.27 -13.32
CA ARG A 167 -5.75 14.17 -12.96
C ARG A 167 -5.27 15.62 -12.91
N PRO A 168 -6.10 16.59 -13.33
CA PRO A 168 -5.68 18.00 -13.45
C PRO A 168 -5.07 18.60 -12.19
N GLY A 169 -5.57 18.18 -11.01
CA GLY A 169 -5.08 18.65 -9.71
C GLY A 169 -3.74 18.05 -9.29
N LEU A 170 -3.33 16.91 -9.86
CA LEU A 170 -2.14 16.16 -9.45
C LEU A 170 -1.03 16.15 -10.50
N LYS A 171 -1.39 16.31 -11.77
CA LYS A 171 -0.45 16.18 -12.91
C LYS A 171 0.74 17.13 -12.85
N ASN A 172 0.54 18.36 -12.40
CA ASN A 172 1.52 19.45 -12.44
C ASN A 172 1.93 19.91 -11.04
N LEU A 173 2.11 18.97 -10.11
CA LEU A 173 2.64 19.32 -8.80
C LEU A 173 4.11 19.75 -8.93
N PRO A 174 4.55 20.73 -8.14
CA PRO A 174 5.96 21.11 -8.11
C PRO A 174 6.79 19.93 -7.59
N GLU A 175 7.85 19.57 -8.31
CA GLU A 175 8.77 18.49 -7.96
C GLU A 175 9.66 18.85 -6.75
N GLU A 176 9.95 20.15 -6.57
CA GLU A 176 10.70 20.68 -5.45
C GLU A 176 9.78 21.22 -4.33
N ASP A 177 10.39 21.60 -3.22
CA ASP A 177 9.70 22.20 -2.08
C ASP A 177 8.67 23.24 -2.56
N VAL A 178 7.43 23.07 -2.10
CA VAL A 178 6.36 24.03 -2.36
C VAL A 178 6.73 25.34 -1.65
N GLY A 179 7.65 26.09 -2.30
CA GLY A 179 8.26 27.27 -1.72
C GLY A 179 7.24 28.30 -1.27
N GLY A 180 7.42 28.70 -0.09
CA GLY A 180 7.14 29.79 0.78
C GLY A 180 5.94 30.72 0.64
N TRP A 181 5.23 30.80 -0.47
CA TRP A 181 4.12 31.75 -0.53
C TRP A 181 2.81 31.12 -0.07
N TYR A 182 2.24 31.68 1.01
CA TYR A 182 1.01 31.17 1.64
C TYR A 182 -0.13 30.90 0.65
N TRP A 183 -0.29 31.75 -0.37
CA TRP A 183 -1.32 31.61 -1.38
C TRP A 183 -1.18 30.30 -2.17
N LYS A 184 0.04 29.95 -2.60
CA LYS A 184 0.32 28.70 -3.34
C LYS A 184 0.06 27.47 -2.48
N ILE A 185 0.50 27.52 -1.23
CA ILE A 185 0.29 26.44 -0.26
C ILE A 185 -1.20 26.23 -0.02
N LEU A 186 -1.96 27.29 0.25
CA LEU A 186 -3.40 27.18 0.51
C LEU A 186 -4.20 26.80 -0.74
N ARG A 187 -3.70 27.15 -1.93
CA ARG A 187 -4.30 26.69 -3.18
C ARG A 187 -4.10 25.18 -3.41
N LEU A 188 -2.90 24.66 -3.10
CA LEU A 188 -2.64 23.22 -3.12
C LEU A 188 -3.42 22.49 -2.03
N ASP A 189 -3.56 23.07 -0.86
CA ASP A 189 -4.42 22.55 0.20
C ASP A 189 -5.87 22.37 -0.25
N GLN A 190 -6.41 23.37 -0.94
CA GLN A 190 -7.75 23.29 -1.54
C GLN A 190 -7.84 22.14 -2.54
N VAL A 191 -6.83 22.00 -3.41
CA VAL A 191 -6.77 20.89 -4.37
C VAL A 191 -6.75 19.56 -3.62
N PHE A 192 -5.88 19.37 -2.66
CA PHE A 192 -5.69 18.09 -1.98
C PHE A 192 -6.86 17.69 -1.09
N ARG A 193 -7.33 18.58 -0.22
CA ARG A 193 -8.37 18.26 0.76
C ARG A 193 -9.81 18.43 0.27
N ILE A 194 -10.02 19.15 -0.86
CA ILE A 194 -11.37 19.42 -1.35
C ILE A 194 -11.58 18.77 -2.73
N HIS A 195 -10.73 19.06 -3.72
CA HIS A 195 -10.99 18.62 -5.09
C HIS A 195 -10.51 17.19 -5.38
N GLU A 196 -9.35 16.80 -4.87
CA GLU A 196 -8.71 15.52 -5.15
C GLU A 196 -8.61 14.58 -3.94
N LYS A 197 -9.32 14.89 -2.84
CA LYS A 197 -9.23 14.09 -1.61
C LYS A 197 -9.50 12.62 -1.86
N SER A 198 -10.60 12.29 -2.52
CA SER A 198 -10.96 10.90 -2.81
C SER A 198 -9.95 10.18 -3.69
N ALA A 199 -9.35 10.90 -4.64
CA ALA A 199 -8.31 10.35 -5.51
C ALA A 199 -7.01 10.11 -4.73
N LEU A 200 -6.64 11.01 -3.81
CA LEU A 200 -5.48 10.83 -2.94
C LEU A 200 -5.69 9.71 -1.90
N ASP A 201 -6.89 9.58 -1.35
CA ASP A 201 -7.25 8.46 -0.46
C ASP A 201 -7.14 7.13 -1.22
N ARG A 202 -7.63 7.09 -2.47
CA ARG A 202 -7.49 5.91 -3.31
C ARG A 202 -6.03 5.61 -3.66
N LEU A 203 -5.23 6.63 -3.97
CA LEU A 203 -3.79 6.48 -4.24
C LEU A 203 -3.06 5.89 -3.03
N LEU A 204 -3.38 6.34 -1.82
CA LEU A 204 -2.82 5.76 -0.58
C LEU A 204 -3.19 4.29 -0.43
N GLN A 205 -4.46 3.92 -0.68
CA GLN A 205 -4.89 2.52 -0.64
C GLN A 205 -4.13 1.65 -1.64
N LEU A 206 -3.91 2.14 -2.87
CA LEU A 206 -3.12 1.43 -3.87
C LEU A 206 -1.66 1.26 -3.42
N VAL A 207 -1.07 2.28 -2.81
CA VAL A 207 0.28 2.19 -2.21
C VAL A 207 0.32 1.12 -1.13
N PHE A 208 -0.70 1.00 -0.29
CA PHE A 208 -0.79 -0.03 0.77
C PHE A 208 -0.96 -1.44 0.19
N GLU A 209 -1.73 -1.60 -0.88
CA GLU A 209 -1.85 -2.89 -1.58
C GLU A 209 -0.49 -3.32 -2.16
N VAL A 210 0.23 -2.42 -2.79
CA VAL A 210 1.58 -2.72 -3.33
C VAL A 210 2.57 -3.01 -2.19
N ASP A 211 2.52 -2.28 -1.07
CA ASP A 211 3.37 -2.50 0.11
C ASP A 211 3.19 -3.92 0.69
N ALA A 212 1.94 -4.40 0.76
CA ALA A 212 1.63 -5.77 1.18
C ALA A 212 2.19 -6.83 0.22
N LEU A 213 2.09 -6.61 -1.11
CA LEU A 213 2.66 -7.51 -2.11
C LEU A 213 4.20 -7.53 -2.05
N VAL A 214 4.82 -6.37 -1.86
CA VAL A 214 6.27 -6.25 -1.69
C VAL A 214 6.73 -6.99 -0.44
N ALA A 215 6.01 -6.87 0.68
CA ALA A 215 6.32 -7.61 1.90
C ALA A 215 6.29 -9.13 1.67
N MET A 216 5.29 -9.65 0.95
CA MET A 216 5.21 -11.06 0.61
C MET A 216 6.35 -11.51 -0.33
N ALA A 217 6.73 -10.67 -1.28
CA ALA A 217 7.87 -10.93 -2.15
C ALA A 217 9.19 -10.97 -1.35
N ASP A 218 9.38 -10.05 -0.41
CA ASP A 218 10.55 -9.99 0.46
C ASP A 218 10.64 -11.22 1.38
N VAL A 219 9.53 -11.65 2.01
CA VAL A 219 9.47 -12.87 2.82
C VAL A 219 9.82 -14.10 1.96
N THR A 220 9.21 -14.20 0.78
CA THR A 220 9.44 -15.33 -0.15
C THR A 220 10.92 -15.43 -0.54
N SER A 221 11.53 -14.30 -0.90
CA SER A 221 12.95 -14.24 -1.28
C SER A 221 13.89 -14.51 -0.11
N ALA A 222 13.65 -13.89 1.05
CA ALA A 222 14.51 -14.00 2.22
C ALA A 222 14.58 -15.44 2.74
N ASN A 223 13.47 -16.16 2.68
CA ASN A 223 13.37 -17.54 3.17
C ASN A 223 13.53 -18.59 2.05
N ARG A 224 13.75 -18.16 0.80
CA ARG A 224 13.85 -19.05 -0.36
C ARG A 224 12.61 -19.92 -0.53
N PHE A 225 11.45 -19.41 -0.21
CA PHE A 225 10.19 -20.11 -0.41
C PHE A 225 9.87 -20.21 -1.90
N VAL A 226 9.15 -21.26 -2.26
CA VAL A 226 8.65 -21.48 -3.61
C VAL A 226 7.17 -21.15 -3.68
N LEU A 227 6.73 -20.63 -4.81
CA LEU A 227 5.30 -20.44 -5.08
C LEU A 227 4.71 -21.80 -5.46
N PRO A 228 3.62 -22.27 -4.80
CA PRO A 228 3.03 -23.57 -5.08
C PRO A 228 2.39 -23.63 -6.47
N GLU A 229 2.49 -24.77 -7.12
CA GLU A 229 1.72 -25.09 -8.32
C GLU A 229 0.30 -25.52 -7.92
N LEU A 230 -0.70 -24.92 -8.54
CA LEU A 230 -2.09 -25.19 -8.23
C LEU A 230 -2.71 -26.08 -9.32
N GLN A 231 -3.44 -27.12 -8.89
CA GLN A 231 -4.18 -28.02 -9.77
C GLN A 231 -5.67 -27.95 -9.44
N GLU A 232 -6.50 -27.77 -10.45
CA GLU A 232 -7.95 -27.83 -10.29
C GLU A 232 -8.44 -29.26 -10.10
N GLY A 233 -9.43 -29.43 -9.22
CA GLY A 233 -10.13 -30.71 -9.05
C GLY A 233 -9.40 -31.77 -8.21
N SER A 234 -8.22 -31.49 -7.67
CA SER A 234 -7.52 -32.36 -6.73
C SER A 234 -7.53 -31.76 -5.33
N LEU A 235 -7.79 -32.59 -4.31
CA LEU A 235 -7.57 -32.23 -2.91
C LEU A 235 -6.18 -32.65 -2.42
N ALA A 236 -5.36 -33.22 -3.30
CA ALA A 236 -4.03 -33.68 -2.95
C ALA A 236 -3.04 -32.54 -2.73
N VAL A 237 -2.20 -32.67 -1.72
CA VAL A 237 -1.07 -31.79 -1.46
C VAL A 237 0.21 -32.63 -1.54
N SER A 238 1.11 -32.27 -2.46
CA SER A 238 2.44 -32.87 -2.56
C SER A 238 3.51 -31.81 -2.39
N ALA A 239 4.41 -31.98 -1.45
CA ALA A 239 5.52 -31.08 -1.22
C ALA A 239 6.80 -31.86 -0.93
N GLN A 240 7.93 -31.37 -1.47
CA GLN A 240 9.25 -31.88 -1.15
C GLN A 240 10.05 -30.83 -0.38
N GLY A 241 10.67 -31.24 0.72
CA GLY A 241 11.46 -30.33 1.52
C GLY A 241 10.63 -29.32 2.29
N LEU A 242 9.39 -29.65 2.68
CA LEU A 242 8.56 -28.78 3.51
C LEU A 242 9.21 -28.55 4.84
N VAL A 243 9.38 -27.29 5.23
CA VAL A 243 9.95 -26.85 6.52
C VAL A 243 8.96 -26.00 7.28
N HIS A 244 9.01 -26.10 8.61
CA HIS A 244 8.26 -25.18 9.45
C HIS A 244 9.03 -23.86 9.60
N PRO A 245 8.45 -22.70 9.31
CA PRO A 245 9.18 -21.43 9.26
C PRO A 245 9.80 -21.00 10.60
N PHE A 246 9.25 -21.46 11.72
CA PHE A 246 9.69 -21.10 13.08
C PHE A 246 10.65 -22.11 13.70
N VAL A 247 10.95 -23.22 13.02
CA VAL A 247 11.92 -24.18 13.53
C VAL A 247 13.32 -23.85 13.02
N GLN A 248 14.20 -23.51 13.95
CA GLN A 248 15.60 -23.24 13.62
C GLN A 248 16.27 -24.52 13.10
N ASP A 249 17.04 -24.41 12.02
CA ASP A 249 17.70 -25.54 11.35
C ASP A 249 16.74 -26.67 10.95
N ALA A 250 15.52 -26.32 10.53
CA ALA A 250 14.51 -27.28 10.12
C ALA A 250 14.98 -28.18 8.99
N VAL A 251 14.78 -29.49 9.16
CA VAL A 251 15.04 -30.47 8.11
C VAL A 251 13.80 -30.61 7.23
N GLY A 252 13.97 -30.40 5.92
CA GLY A 252 12.88 -30.53 4.97
C GLY A 252 12.35 -31.95 4.85
N ASN A 253 11.03 -32.11 4.98
CA ASN A 253 10.35 -33.40 4.88
C ASN A 253 9.48 -33.46 3.61
N PRO A 254 9.36 -34.62 2.96
CA PRO A 254 8.33 -34.82 1.95
C PRO A 254 6.96 -34.95 2.63
N VAL A 255 5.95 -34.35 2.04
CA VAL A 255 4.54 -34.44 2.49
C VAL A 255 3.67 -34.80 1.27
N GLU A 256 2.88 -35.84 1.43
CA GLU A 256 1.86 -36.26 0.47
C GLU A 256 0.55 -36.46 1.23
N LEU A 257 -0.49 -35.74 0.81
CA LEU A 257 -1.85 -35.81 1.36
C LEU A 257 -2.81 -36.01 0.19
N ASP A 258 -3.60 -37.10 0.23
CA ASP A 258 -4.63 -37.44 -0.76
C ASP A 258 -6.02 -37.08 -0.30
#